data_14d63ab1f199277b2c9f56db7fe634e6
#
_entry.id   14d63ab1f199277b2c9f56db7fe634e6
#
_cell.length_a   1.000
_cell.length_b   1.000
_cell.length_c   1.000
_cell.angle_alpha   90.00
_cell.angle_beta   90.00
_cell.angle_gamma   90.00
#
_symmetry.space_group_name_H-M   'P 1'
#
loop_
_entity.id
_entity.type
_entity.pdbx_description
1 polymer ?
#
loop_
_entity_poly.entity_id
_entity_poly.type
_entity_poly.pdbx_seq_one_letter_code
_entity_poly.pdbx_strand_id
1 'polypeptide(L)'
;MQTKRNLRLLSVLLAVVLCATMLTACGGSKLDGTYHSQGLISQSFTFDGDQVTMSAFGINASGTYRIEGDQIIITYTLFGQEYTWEQSFSQSGNVVNIGGTEFKK
;
A
#
# COMPACT_ATOMS: atom_id res chain seq x y z
N MET A 1 16.77 40.13 -8.78
CA MET A 1 15.82 39.87 -7.67
C MET A 1 14.56 39.17 -8.17
N GLN A 2 13.89 39.76 -9.16
CA GLN A 2 12.68 39.14 -9.71
C GLN A 2 12.95 37.79 -10.37
N THR A 3 14.08 37.61 -11.01
CA THR A 3 14.45 36.38 -11.67
C THR A 3 14.59 35.24 -10.67
N LYS A 4 15.15 35.49 -9.49
CA LYS A 4 15.25 34.47 -8.43
C LYS A 4 13.88 34.08 -7.89
N ARG A 5 12.98 35.05 -7.79
CA ARG A 5 11.62 34.78 -7.31
C ARG A 5 10.85 33.90 -8.28
N ASN A 6 10.99 34.16 -9.57
CA ASN A 6 10.34 33.34 -10.60
C ASN A 6 10.89 31.93 -10.65
N LEU A 7 12.18 31.74 -10.46
CA LEU A 7 12.82 30.44 -10.42
C LEU A 7 12.31 29.61 -9.22
N ARG A 8 12.12 30.24 -8.08
CA ARG A 8 11.56 29.55 -6.92
C ARG A 8 10.13 29.11 -7.16
N LEU A 9 9.31 29.95 -7.75
CA LEU A 9 7.94 29.61 -8.08
C LEU A 9 7.87 28.46 -9.08
N LEU A 10 8.73 28.46 -10.09
CA LEU A 10 8.81 27.39 -11.06
C LEU A 10 9.23 26.08 -10.41
N SER A 11 10.18 26.11 -9.48
CA SER A 11 10.62 24.92 -8.75
C SER A 11 9.50 24.34 -7.91
N VAL A 12 8.73 25.18 -7.23
CA VAL A 12 7.60 24.72 -6.41
C VAL A 12 6.51 24.11 -7.29
N LEU A 13 6.18 24.73 -8.40
CA LEU A 13 5.20 24.20 -9.34
C LEU A 13 5.63 22.86 -9.89
N LEU A 14 6.89 22.71 -10.25
CA LEU A 14 7.43 21.46 -10.75
C LEU A 14 7.34 20.34 -9.70
N ALA A 15 7.66 20.66 -8.45
CA ALA A 15 7.55 19.70 -7.35
C ALA A 15 6.11 19.25 -7.14
N VAL A 16 5.14 20.16 -7.21
CA VAL A 16 3.73 19.83 -7.07
C VAL A 16 3.26 18.91 -8.20
N VAL A 17 3.68 19.20 -9.44
CA VAL A 17 3.33 18.35 -10.59
C VAL A 17 3.91 16.95 -10.43
N LEU A 18 5.16 16.84 -10.00
CA LEU A 18 5.79 15.55 -9.75
C LEU A 18 5.07 14.77 -8.67
N CYS A 19 4.67 15.42 -7.58
CA CYS A 19 3.91 14.77 -6.52
C CYS A 19 2.56 14.27 -7.03
N ALA A 20 1.85 15.06 -7.83
CA ALA A 20 0.58 14.68 -8.42
C ALA A 20 0.74 13.46 -9.34
N THR A 21 1.81 13.41 -10.14
CA THR A 21 2.11 12.28 -11.01
C THR A 21 2.40 11.02 -10.18
N MET A 22 3.15 11.14 -9.11
CA MET A 22 3.44 10.02 -8.22
C MET A 22 2.17 9.50 -7.54
N LEU A 23 1.29 10.39 -7.11
CA LEU A 23 0.02 9.99 -6.53
C LEU A 23 -0.85 9.24 -7.54
N THR A 24 -0.86 9.67 -8.78
CA THR A 24 -1.58 8.99 -9.85
C THR A 24 -1.02 7.58 -10.08
N ALA A 25 0.31 7.45 -10.10
CA ALA A 25 0.95 6.15 -10.25
C ALA A 25 0.66 5.24 -9.05
N CYS A 26 0.70 5.79 -7.82
CA CYS A 26 0.34 5.05 -6.61
C CYS A 26 -1.13 4.64 -6.63
N GLY A 27 -2.02 5.50 -7.14
CA GLY A 27 -3.44 5.18 -7.30
C GLY A 27 -3.67 3.96 -8.16
N GLY A 28 -2.84 3.75 -9.20
CA GLY A 28 -2.91 2.56 -10.05
C GLY A 28 -2.41 1.28 -9.37
N SER A 29 -1.75 1.41 -8.22
CA SER A 29 -1.22 0.27 -7.46
C SER A 29 -2.14 -0.19 -6.34
N LYS A 30 -3.31 0.41 -6.19
CA LYS A 30 -4.26 0.01 -5.14
C LYS A 30 -4.84 -1.36 -5.44
N LEU A 31 -4.96 -2.14 -4.39
CA LEU A 31 -5.55 -3.47 -4.44
C LEU A 31 -7.04 -3.40 -4.13
N ASP A 32 -7.78 -4.40 -4.58
CA ASP A 32 -9.21 -4.49 -4.34
C ASP A 32 -9.62 -5.95 -4.21
N GLY A 33 -10.45 -6.24 -3.23
CA GLY A 33 -10.98 -7.58 -3.01
C GLY A 33 -10.20 -8.38 -1.98
N THR A 34 -10.54 -9.66 -1.88
CA THR A 34 -9.99 -10.57 -0.89
C THR A 34 -9.00 -11.53 -1.55
N TYR A 35 -7.82 -11.62 -0.98
CA TYR A 35 -6.75 -12.51 -1.43
C TYR A 35 -6.50 -13.55 -0.34
N HIS A 36 -6.44 -14.82 -0.73
CA HIS A 36 -6.25 -15.95 0.18
C HIS A 36 -4.88 -16.57 -0.01
N SER A 37 -4.25 -16.96 1.09
CA SER A 37 -2.98 -17.67 1.03
C SER A 37 -3.16 -19.05 0.40
N GLN A 38 -2.12 -19.50 -0.30
CA GLN A 38 -2.11 -20.80 -0.97
C GLN A 38 -1.38 -21.87 -0.14
N GLY A 39 -1.02 -21.55 1.10
CA GLY A 39 -0.30 -22.46 1.97
C GLY A 39 -1.20 -23.21 2.93
N LEU A 40 -0.58 -23.96 3.85
CA LEU A 40 -1.27 -24.73 4.88
C LEU A 40 -1.97 -23.84 5.91
N ILE A 41 -1.48 -22.62 6.10
CA ILE A 41 -2.05 -21.66 7.05
C ILE A 41 -3.07 -20.82 6.32
N SER A 42 -4.30 -20.80 6.82
CA SER A 42 -5.37 -20.00 6.24
C SER A 42 -5.21 -18.54 6.66
N GLN A 43 -4.74 -17.72 5.73
CA GLN A 43 -4.62 -16.28 5.91
C GLN A 43 -5.30 -15.58 4.76
N SER A 44 -5.84 -14.39 5.00
CA SER A 44 -6.42 -13.59 3.94
C SER A 44 -6.19 -12.11 4.19
N PHE A 45 -6.14 -11.37 3.09
CA PHE A 45 -6.10 -9.91 3.08
C PHE A 45 -7.29 -9.41 2.27
N THR A 46 -8.08 -8.53 2.85
CA THR A 46 -9.16 -7.87 2.13
C THR A 46 -8.80 -6.41 1.96
N PHE A 47 -8.72 -5.95 0.72
CA PHE A 47 -8.35 -4.58 0.38
C PHE A 47 -9.58 -3.83 -0.12
N ASP A 48 -9.78 -2.63 0.40
CA ASP A 48 -10.87 -1.74 0.01
C ASP A 48 -10.37 -0.30 0.03
N GLY A 49 -10.12 0.27 -1.15
CA GLY A 49 -9.51 1.58 -1.27
C GLY A 49 -8.11 1.59 -0.67
N ASP A 50 -7.91 2.37 0.39
CA ASP A 50 -6.66 2.43 1.14
C ASP A 50 -6.73 1.63 2.45
N GLN A 51 -7.82 0.87 2.66
CA GLN A 51 -8.02 0.07 3.85
C GLN A 51 -7.68 -1.40 3.60
N VAL A 52 -7.24 -2.07 4.64
CA VAL A 52 -6.94 -3.49 4.58
C VAL A 52 -7.42 -4.16 5.86
N THR A 53 -8.01 -5.34 5.70
CA THR A 53 -8.34 -6.24 6.81
C THR A 53 -7.54 -7.51 6.65
N MET A 54 -6.79 -7.87 7.68
CA MET A 54 -6.00 -9.09 7.71
C MET A 54 -6.70 -10.11 8.59
N SER A 55 -6.83 -11.33 8.10
CA SER A 55 -7.45 -12.44 8.84
C SER A 55 -6.52 -13.62 8.91
N ALA A 56 -6.28 -14.13 10.10
CA ALA A 56 -5.50 -15.34 10.34
C ALA A 56 -5.93 -15.96 11.66
N PHE A 57 -6.09 -17.27 11.70
CA PHE A 57 -6.41 -18.03 12.93
C PHE A 57 -7.66 -17.50 13.67
N GLY A 58 -8.65 -17.01 12.92
CA GLY A 58 -9.87 -16.45 13.53
C GLY A 58 -9.70 -15.05 14.11
N ILE A 59 -8.53 -14.44 13.95
CA ILE A 59 -8.25 -13.09 14.42
C ILE A 59 -8.25 -12.15 13.22
N ASN A 60 -8.96 -11.02 13.35
CA ASN A 60 -9.03 -9.99 12.32
C ASN A 60 -8.37 -8.72 12.83
N ALA A 61 -7.54 -8.11 11.97
CA ALA A 61 -6.95 -6.80 12.23
C ALA A 61 -7.21 -5.90 11.04
N SER A 62 -7.63 -4.69 11.29
CA SER A 62 -7.96 -3.71 10.25
C SER A 62 -7.04 -2.52 10.35
N GLY A 63 -6.73 -1.93 9.21
CA GLY A 63 -5.89 -0.76 9.14
C GLY A 63 -5.87 -0.15 7.76
N THR A 64 -4.80 0.56 7.47
CA THR A 64 -4.56 1.18 6.18
C THR A 64 -3.29 0.61 5.58
N TYR A 65 -3.14 0.73 4.27
CA TYR A 65 -1.93 0.27 3.59
C TYR A 65 -1.52 1.25 2.50
N ARG A 66 -0.27 1.16 2.13
CA ARG A 66 0.26 1.83 0.94
C ARG A 66 1.29 0.93 0.29
N ILE A 67 1.47 1.09 -1.00
CA ILE A 67 2.46 0.36 -1.78
C ILE A 67 3.50 1.37 -2.27
N GLU A 68 4.75 1.15 -1.91
CA GLU A 68 5.88 1.97 -2.30
C GLU A 68 6.91 1.10 -3.01
N GLY A 69 6.96 1.23 -4.35
CA GLY A 69 7.86 0.41 -5.15
C GLY A 69 7.56 -1.07 -5.01
N ASP A 70 8.51 -1.82 -4.45
CA ASP A 70 8.40 -3.25 -4.23
C ASP A 70 8.08 -3.61 -2.78
N GLN A 71 7.49 -2.68 -2.03
CA GLN A 71 7.13 -2.87 -0.63
C GLN A 71 5.67 -2.50 -0.39
N ILE A 72 5.04 -3.21 0.55
CA ILE A 72 3.75 -2.85 1.10
C ILE A 72 3.93 -2.48 2.57
N ILE A 73 3.33 -1.37 2.97
CA ILE A 73 3.41 -0.86 4.33
C ILE A 73 2.01 -0.84 4.89
N ILE A 74 1.77 -1.62 5.93
CA ILE A 74 0.47 -1.77 6.56
C ILE A 74 0.55 -1.22 7.97
N THR A 75 -0.36 -0.30 8.30
CA THR A 75 -0.54 0.22 9.65
C THR A 75 -1.88 -0.30 10.16
N TYR A 76 -1.86 -1.07 11.22
CA TYR A 76 -3.06 -1.72 11.74
C TYR A 76 -3.13 -1.59 13.26
N THR A 77 -4.34 -1.76 13.78
CA THR A 77 -4.60 -1.73 15.22
C THR A 77 -5.04 -3.12 15.66
N LEU A 78 -4.39 -3.63 16.71
CA LEU A 78 -4.72 -4.92 17.30
C LEU A 78 -4.66 -4.78 18.82
N PHE A 79 -5.73 -5.19 19.49
CA PHE A 79 -5.88 -5.10 20.97
C PHE A 79 -5.60 -3.71 21.50
N GLY A 80 -6.07 -2.68 20.77
CA GLY A 80 -5.92 -1.28 21.19
C GLY A 80 -4.55 -0.67 20.95
N GLN A 81 -3.65 -1.38 20.28
CA GLN A 81 -2.31 -0.89 19.95
C GLN A 81 -2.11 -0.81 18.44
N GLU A 82 -1.40 0.21 17.99
CA GLU A 82 -1.10 0.43 16.58
C GLU A 82 0.26 -0.16 16.24
N TYR A 83 0.31 -0.86 15.12
CA TYR A 83 1.52 -1.49 14.61
C TYR A 83 1.73 -1.09 13.15
N THR A 84 2.98 -1.01 12.74
CA THR A 84 3.36 -0.81 11.34
C THR A 84 4.17 -2.02 10.88
N TRP A 85 3.76 -2.58 9.74
CA TRP A 85 4.37 -3.78 9.18
C TRP A 85 4.77 -3.51 7.74
N GLU A 86 6.06 -3.70 7.44
CA GLU A 86 6.62 -3.50 6.12
C GLU A 86 7.08 -4.84 5.56
N GLN A 87 6.66 -5.15 4.34
CA GLN A 87 7.05 -6.40 3.69
C GLN A 87 7.30 -6.18 2.20
N SER A 88 8.06 -7.08 1.61
CA SER A 88 8.21 -7.12 0.17
C SER A 88 6.86 -7.38 -0.50
N PHE A 89 6.65 -6.80 -1.66
CA PHE A 89 5.39 -6.87 -2.36
C PHE A 89 5.62 -6.96 -3.86
N SER A 90 4.87 -7.85 -4.50
CA SER A 90 4.76 -7.90 -5.95
C SER A 90 3.36 -8.36 -6.32
N GLN A 91 2.92 -7.98 -7.51
CA GLN A 91 1.60 -8.32 -8.01
C GLN A 91 1.70 -8.80 -9.45
N SER A 92 0.98 -9.87 -9.75
CA SER A 92 0.86 -10.39 -11.11
C SER A 92 -0.58 -10.86 -11.31
N GLY A 93 -1.40 -10.03 -11.98
CA GLY A 93 -2.81 -10.34 -12.17
C GLY A 93 -3.56 -10.45 -10.84
N ASN A 94 -4.17 -11.61 -10.58
CA ASN A 94 -4.94 -11.89 -9.38
C ASN A 94 -4.09 -12.48 -8.25
N VAL A 95 -2.77 -12.47 -8.40
CA VAL A 95 -1.85 -13.02 -7.41
C VAL A 95 -1.01 -11.91 -6.85
N VAL A 96 -0.92 -11.81 -5.53
CA VAL A 96 0.00 -10.91 -4.85
C VAL A 96 0.95 -11.74 -4.01
N ASN A 97 2.20 -11.29 -3.94
CA ASN A 97 3.22 -11.88 -3.09
C ASN A 97 3.55 -10.87 -2.00
N ILE A 98 3.33 -11.25 -0.75
CA ILE A 98 3.59 -10.40 0.40
C ILE A 98 4.53 -11.15 1.32
N GLY A 99 5.75 -10.62 1.49
CA GLY A 99 6.74 -11.25 2.35
C GLY A 99 7.18 -12.64 1.91
N GLY A 100 7.08 -12.96 0.62
CA GLY A 100 7.43 -14.27 0.07
C GLY A 100 6.27 -15.27 0.04
N THR A 101 5.08 -14.88 0.49
CA THR A 101 3.89 -15.75 0.48
C THR A 101 2.93 -15.28 -0.61
N GLU A 102 2.46 -16.21 -1.43
CA GLU A 102 1.49 -15.92 -2.48
C GLU A 102 0.06 -15.93 -1.93
N PHE A 103 -0.71 -14.93 -2.34
CA PHE A 103 -2.13 -14.83 -2.05
C PHE A 103 -2.89 -14.67 -3.38
N LYS A 104 -3.94 -15.43 -3.55
CA LYS A 104 -4.78 -15.37 -4.75
C LYS A 104 -6.15 -14.82 -4.44
N LYS A 105 -6.62 -14.01 -5.36
CA LYS A 105 -7.96 -13.44 -5.31
C LYS A 105 -9.04 -14.47 -5.62
#